data_bed787190e06d440598c8a55d8c436e7
#
_entry.id   bed787190e06d440598c8a55d8c436e7
#
_cell.length_a   1.000
_cell.length_b   1.000
_cell.length_c   1.000
_cell.angle_alpha   90.00
_cell.angle_beta   90.00
_cell.angle_gamma   90.00
#
_symmetry.space_group_name_H-M   'P 1'
#
loop_
_entity.id
_entity.type
_entity.pdbx_description
1 polymer ?
#
loop_
_entity_poly.entity_id
_entity_poly.type
_entity_poly.pdbx_seq_one_letter_code
_entity_poly.pdbx_strand_id
1 'polypeptide(L)'
;MTRRSYSSVSRRGFLAAGVATGVSACFGRPLPGAERQAGNGAPAGGSQPATSAPSAAPRLIAKAIPASGEWLPAVGIGTDSFRSGVRADIRAELKRMNELGAVVIDTPDDYGDSEALIGEALESLGTRDRMFLATKMSGGASRGVENFARSLERLRTGRVDLLQVHNLHGTSELIPRMQEWKKEGRIRYLGVTTSRGGQHAELADCMRSYRLDFIQVDYSIANREAAETVLPLALERRIAVLVNLPFGRSSLFRQASGRALPAWAADIDVTSWAQYFLKYVISHPAVTCAIPGSTQLAHLEDNQGAGRGRLPDAALRRRMEEYWDGKA
;
A
#
# COMPACT_ATOMS: atom_id res chain seq x y z
N MET A 1 -53.27 9.85 -24.68
CA MET A 1 -54.04 9.39 -23.53
C MET A 1 -53.25 8.25 -22.91
N THR A 2 -52.63 8.30 -21.77
CA THR A 2 -52.89 8.86 -20.48
C THR A 2 -51.56 9.16 -19.76
N ARG A 3 -51.40 10.37 -19.25
CA ARG A 3 -50.32 10.77 -18.32
C ARG A 3 -50.57 10.13 -16.95
N ARG A 4 -49.52 9.64 -16.31
CA ARG A 4 -49.52 9.49 -14.85
C ARG A 4 -48.37 10.31 -14.25
N SER A 5 -48.78 11.28 -13.49
CA SER A 5 -48.03 12.12 -12.59
C SER A 5 -47.58 11.36 -11.35
N TYR A 6 -46.34 11.56 -10.90
CA TYR A 6 -45.94 11.23 -9.52
C TYR A 6 -45.59 12.50 -8.77
N SER A 7 -46.27 12.64 -7.68
CA SER A 7 -46.26 13.72 -6.71
C SER A 7 -44.96 13.75 -5.88
N SER A 8 -44.56 14.98 -5.61
CA SER A 8 -43.56 15.38 -4.62
C SER A 8 -43.97 15.00 -3.20
N VAL A 9 -43.06 14.51 -2.37
CA VAL A 9 -43.19 14.48 -0.90
C VAL A 9 -42.07 15.32 -0.28
N SER A 10 -42.54 16.22 0.54
CA SER A 10 -41.96 17.32 1.25
C SER A 10 -40.96 16.94 2.36
N ARG A 11 -39.96 17.80 2.53
CA ARG A 11 -39.07 17.90 3.70
C ARG A 11 -39.86 18.39 4.94
N ARG A 12 -39.61 17.77 6.10
CA ARG A 12 -39.69 18.32 7.46
C ARG A 12 -38.72 17.45 8.28
N GLY A 13 -37.67 17.87 8.94
CA GLY A 13 -37.55 19.01 9.87
C GLY A 13 -37.70 18.50 11.28
N PHE A 14 -36.61 18.10 11.98
CA PHE A 14 -36.60 18.02 13.44
C PHE A 14 -35.38 18.76 13.99
N LEU A 15 -35.69 19.81 14.72
CA LEU A 15 -34.81 20.65 15.53
C LEU A 15 -34.75 20.11 16.97
N ALA A 16 -33.54 20.10 17.51
CA ALA A 16 -33.11 20.53 18.85
C ALA A 16 -33.79 19.98 20.12
N ALA A 17 -33.00 19.53 21.05
CA ALA A 17 -32.97 20.06 22.42
C ALA A 17 -31.64 19.64 23.10
N GLY A 18 -30.86 20.61 23.50
CA GLY A 18 -29.77 20.47 24.44
C GLY A 18 -30.24 20.52 25.88
N VAL A 19 -29.52 19.88 26.78
CA VAL A 19 -29.51 20.22 28.21
C VAL A 19 -28.08 20.10 28.71
N ALA A 20 -27.58 21.21 29.21
CA ALA A 20 -26.37 21.32 30.01
C ALA A 20 -26.74 21.37 31.47
N THR A 21 -26.05 20.66 32.33
CA THR A 21 -25.85 20.93 33.77
C THR A 21 -24.71 20.00 34.21
N GLY A 22 -23.75 20.32 35.03
CA GLY A 22 -23.52 21.39 35.96
C GLY A 22 -22.37 20.95 36.84
N VAL A 23 -21.50 21.87 37.13
CA VAL A 23 -20.27 21.82 37.96
C VAL A 23 -20.56 21.34 39.38
N SER A 24 -19.66 20.57 39.99
CA SER A 24 -19.34 20.74 41.40
C SER A 24 -17.92 20.28 41.72
N ALA A 25 -17.13 21.23 42.12
CA ALA A 25 -15.84 21.05 42.76
C ALA A 25 -16.04 20.87 44.27
N CYS A 26 -15.27 19.96 44.89
CA CYS A 26 -15.06 19.98 46.33
C CYS A 26 -13.61 19.89 46.66
N PHE A 27 -13.13 20.97 47.25
CA PHE A 27 -11.84 21.10 47.96
C PHE A 27 -11.90 20.39 49.29
N GLY A 28 -10.88 19.67 49.69
CA GLY A 28 -10.65 19.20 51.04
C GLY A 28 -9.16 19.19 51.37
N ARG A 29 -8.78 20.04 52.29
CA ARG A 29 -7.40 20.28 52.80
C ARG A 29 -7.02 19.31 53.92
N PRO A 30 -5.73 19.24 54.30
CA PRO A 30 -5.08 18.19 55.06
C PRO A 30 -4.99 18.47 56.55
N LEU A 31 -4.64 17.48 57.36
CA LEU A 31 -4.04 17.61 58.67
C LEU A 31 -3.21 16.38 59.07
N PRO A 32 -2.41 16.45 60.17
CA PRO A 32 -0.97 16.18 60.16
C PRO A 32 -0.51 15.06 61.11
N GLY A 33 0.75 14.65 60.90
CA GLY A 33 1.74 14.35 61.94
C GLY A 33 1.61 13.06 62.75
N ALA A 34 2.64 12.23 62.69
CA ALA A 34 3.35 11.62 63.83
C ALA A 34 4.54 10.78 63.31
N GLU A 35 5.68 11.24 63.55
CA GLU A 35 6.85 10.75 64.31
C GLU A 35 7.42 9.36 64.01
N ARG A 36 8.67 9.44 63.73
CA ARG A 36 9.80 8.52 63.64
C ARG A 36 9.74 7.27 64.55
N GLN A 37 10.20 6.16 63.99
CA GLN A 37 11.16 5.29 64.67
C GLN A 37 12.11 4.62 63.65
N ALA A 38 13.38 4.70 63.92
CA ALA A 38 14.46 4.06 63.20
C ALA A 38 14.56 2.58 63.60
N GLY A 39 14.72 1.73 62.61
CA GLY A 39 15.02 0.32 62.78
C GLY A 39 15.96 -0.15 61.67
N ASN A 40 17.24 -0.35 62.03
CA ASN A 40 18.28 -0.98 61.19
C ASN A 40 17.88 -2.42 60.84
N GLY A 41 18.06 -2.77 59.58
CA GLY A 41 18.02 -4.14 59.13
C GLY A 41 18.10 -4.22 57.59
N ALA A 42 19.33 -4.30 57.06
CA ALA A 42 19.53 -4.67 55.68
C ALA A 42 19.33 -6.19 55.50
N PRO A 43 18.65 -6.62 54.48
CA PRO A 43 19.01 -7.87 53.84
C PRO A 43 19.35 -7.67 52.37
N ALA A 44 20.29 -8.49 51.94
CA ALA A 44 20.94 -8.70 50.68
C ALA A 44 20.05 -8.44 49.43
N GLY A 45 20.67 -7.74 48.49
CA GLY A 45 20.11 -7.51 47.14
C GLY A 45 19.92 -8.81 46.40
N GLY A 46 18.66 -9.16 46.19
CA GLY A 46 18.23 -10.03 45.12
C GLY A 46 17.95 -9.16 43.88
N SER A 47 18.88 -9.16 42.93
CA SER A 47 18.66 -8.58 41.61
C SER A 47 17.55 -9.38 40.93
N GLN A 48 16.33 -8.85 40.92
CA GLN A 48 15.29 -9.37 40.03
C GLN A 48 15.70 -9.09 38.57
N PRO A 49 15.65 -10.09 37.68
CA PRO A 49 15.85 -9.81 36.25
C PRO A 49 14.77 -8.85 35.83
N ALA A 50 15.18 -7.73 35.22
CA ALA A 50 14.28 -6.79 34.57
C ALA A 50 13.47 -7.58 33.52
N THR A 51 12.22 -7.81 33.82
CA THR A 51 11.25 -8.29 32.82
C THR A 51 11.16 -7.19 31.77
N SER A 52 11.84 -7.40 30.63
CA SER A 52 11.69 -6.55 29.45
C SER A 52 10.21 -6.55 29.08
N ALA A 53 9.59 -5.38 29.14
CA ALA A 53 8.24 -5.19 28.63
C ALA A 53 8.18 -5.73 27.19
N PRO A 54 7.08 -6.41 26.78
CA PRO A 54 6.95 -6.89 25.42
C PRO A 54 7.12 -5.71 24.48
N SER A 55 8.13 -5.79 23.59
CA SER A 55 8.38 -4.78 22.57
C SER A 55 7.09 -4.61 21.75
N ALA A 56 6.55 -3.41 21.75
CA ALA A 56 5.37 -3.11 20.91
C ALA A 56 5.68 -3.52 19.46
N ALA A 57 4.71 -4.17 18.81
CA ALA A 57 4.88 -4.61 17.42
C ALA A 57 5.34 -3.43 16.54
N PRO A 58 6.32 -3.65 15.65
CA PRO A 58 6.86 -2.58 14.82
C PRO A 58 5.75 -1.84 14.05
N ARG A 59 5.80 -0.49 14.08
CA ARG A 59 4.78 0.38 13.45
C ARG A 59 4.72 0.12 11.94
N LEU A 60 3.50 0.03 11.40
CA LEU A 60 3.24 -0.05 9.96
C LEU A 60 3.72 1.25 9.27
N ILE A 61 4.50 1.08 8.21
CA ILE A 61 4.95 2.17 7.36
C ILE A 61 3.85 2.46 6.35
N ALA A 62 3.35 3.69 6.38
CA ALA A 62 2.38 4.18 5.41
C ALA A 62 2.87 5.49 4.79
N LYS A 63 2.43 5.77 3.56
CA LYS A 63 2.79 6.98 2.82
C LYS A 63 1.56 7.63 2.23
N ALA A 64 1.55 8.96 2.21
CA ALA A 64 0.43 9.72 1.67
C ALA A 64 0.38 9.65 0.15
N ILE A 65 -0.81 9.52 -0.41
CA ILE A 65 -1.10 9.82 -1.82
C ILE A 65 -1.02 11.33 -1.98
N PRO A 66 -0.10 11.89 -2.78
CA PRO A 66 0.10 13.34 -2.83
C PRO A 66 -1.12 14.13 -3.30
N ALA A 67 -1.98 13.51 -4.12
CA ALA A 67 -3.18 14.16 -4.67
C ALA A 67 -4.30 14.35 -3.65
N SER A 68 -4.42 13.48 -2.63
CA SER A 68 -5.54 13.47 -1.67
C SER A 68 -5.13 13.59 -0.21
N GLY A 69 -3.88 13.25 0.12
CA GLY A 69 -3.42 13.12 1.50
C GLY A 69 -3.82 11.79 2.17
N GLU A 70 -4.54 10.92 1.50
CA GLU A 70 -4.88 9.57 2.00
C GLU A 70 -3.61 8.72 2.20
N TRP A 71 -3.54 7.98 3.30
CA TRP A 71 -2.39 7.17 3.63
C TRP A 71 -2.56 5.73 3.17
N LEU A 72 -1.57 5.21 2.45
CA LEU A 72 -1.50 3.82 2.03
C LEU A 72 -0.31 3.11 2.70
N PRO A 73 -0.49 1.85 3.15
CA PRO A 73 0.62 0.98 3.52
C PRO A 73 1.66 0.90 2.40
N ALA A 74 2.95 0.97 2.76
CA ALA A 74 4.03 1.03 1.78
C ALA A 74 4.29 -0.30 1.04
N VAL A 75 3.67 -1.40 1.47
CA VAL A 75 3.75 -2.71 0.81
C VAL A 75 2.34 -3.25 0.57
N GLY A 76 2.03 -3.54 -0.68
CA GLY A 76 0.80 -4.17 -1.15
C GLY A 76 1.06 -5.58 -1.70
N ILE A 77 0.23 -6.02 -2.65
CA ILE A 77 0.38 -7.28 -3.37
C ILE A 77 0.12 -7.09 -4.87
N GLY A 78 0.99 -7.65 -5.71
CA GLY A 78 0.80 -7.85 -7.15
C GLY A 78 0.31 -9.28 -7.42
N THR A 79 -0.52 -9.45 -8.43
CA THR A 79 -1.32 -10.67 -8.61
C THR A 79 -1.05 -11.42 -9.92
N ASP A 80 0.13 -11.24 -10.51
CA ASP A 80 0.53 -11.91 -11.76
C ASP A 80 0.52 -13.44 -11.70
N SER A 81 0.61 -13.98 -10.49
CA SER A 81 0.61 -15.43 -10.21
C SER A 81 -0.74 -15.97 -9.72
N PHE A 82 -1.78 -15.12 -9.61
CA PHE A 82 -3.11 -15.57 -9.17
C PHE A 82 -3.79 -16.38 -10.26
N ARG A 83 -4.04 -17.65 -9.98
CA ARG A 83 -4.65 -18.64 -10.89
C ARG A 83 -5.63 -19.54 -10.13
N SER A 84 -6.57 -20.13 -10.80
CA SER A 84 -7.61 -21.00 -10.22
C SER A 84 -7.03 -22.17 -9.42
N GLY A 85 -5.86 -22.70 -9.81
CA GLY A 85 -5.18 -23.79 -9.10
C GLY A 85 -4.70 -23.45 -7.69
N VAL A 86 -4.58 -22.15 -7.34
CA VAL A 86 -4.15 -21.68 -6.00
C VAL A 86 -5.22 -20.84 -5.31
N ARG A 87 -6.50 -21.02 -5.65
CA ARG A 87 -7.64 -20.25 -5.12
C ARG A 87 -7.69 -20.18 -3.59
N ALA A 88 -7.47 -21.32 -2.93
CA ALA A 88 -7.50 -21.36 -1.46
C ALA A 88 -6.38 -20.54 -0.84
N ASP A 89 -5.20 -20.57 -1.44
CA ASP A 89 -4.03 -19.81 -1.00
C ASP A 89 -4.25 -18.31 -1.21
N ILE A 90 -4.83 -17.91 -2.35
CA ILE A 90 -5.19 -16.51 -2.64
C ILE A 90 -6.14 -15.96 -1.56
N ARG A 91 -7.19 -16.71 -1.21
CA ARG A 91 -8.12 -16.31 -0.16
C ARG A 91 -7.43 -16.17 1.21
N ALA A 92 -6.54 -17.12 1.54
CA ALA A 92 -5.76 -17.08 2.78
C ALA A 92 -4.81 -15.87 2.81
N GLU A 93 -4.12 -15.57 1.71
CA GLU A 93 -3.25 -14.41 1.57
C GLU A 93 -4.01 -13.09 1.73
N LEU A 94 -5.15 -12.90 1.03
CA LEU A 94 -5.94 -11.69 1.13
C LEU A 94 -6.55 -11.49 2.52
N LYS A 95 -6.95 -12.59 3.19
CA LYS A 95 -7.36 -12.55 4.60
C LYS A 95 -6.20 -12.08 5.47
N ARG A 96 -5.04 -12.71 5.34
CA ARG A 96 -3.86 -12.39 6.15
C ARG A 96 -3.34 -10.99 5.90
N MET A 97 -3.34 -10.54 4.65
CA MET A 97 -3.00 -9.17 4.26
C MET A 97 -3.84 -8.14 5.02
N ASN A 98 -5.17 -8.35 5.07
CA ASN A 98 -6.07 -7.48 5.82
C ASN A 98 -5.79 -7.51 7.34
N GLU A 99 -5.51 -8.67 7.92
CA GLU A 99 -5.13 -8.82 9.33
C GLU A 99 -3.84 -8.07 9.67
N LEU A 100 -2.89 -8.04 8.74
CA LEU A 100 -1.62 -7.32 8.87
C LEU A 100 -1.76 -5.81 8.63
N GLY A 101 -2.94 -5.32 8.22
CA GLY A 101 -3.20 -3.91 7.95
C GLY A 101 -2.73 -3.43 6.58
N ALA A 102 -2.31 -4.33 5.70
CA ALA A 102 -2.03 -4.02 4.30
C ALA A 102 -3.34 -4.03 3.50
N VAL A 103 -3.45 -3.14 2.50
CA VAL A 103 -4.74 -2.94 1.80
C VAL A 103 -4.61 -2.87 0.28
N VAL A 104 -3.42 -2.63 -0.28
CA VAL A 104 -3.24 -2.40 -1.73
C VAL A 104 -3.17 -3.72 -2.49
N ILE A 105 -4.13 -3.96 -3.37
CA ILE A 105 -4.17 -5.10 -4.29
C ILE A 105 -4.10 -4.56 -5.72
N ASP A 106 -3.12 -5.01 -6.50
CA ASP A 106 -2.93 -4.58 -7.89
C ASP A 106 -3.04 -5.76 -8.85
N THR A 107 -3.96 -5.66 -9.80
CA THR A 107 -4.22 -6.64 -10.85
C THR A 107 -4.49 -5.92 -12.18
N PRO A 108 -4.31 -6.52 -13.35
CA PRO A 108 -4.87 -6.08 -14.62
C PRO A 108 -5.96 -7.01 -15.12
N ASP A 109 -6.69 -6.56 -16.14
CA ASP A 109 -7.74 -7.30 -16.82
C ASP A 109 -7.23 -8.51 -17.64
N ASP A 110 -5.93 -8.57 -17.93
CA ASP A 110 -5.30 -9.59 -18.77
C ASP A 110 -4.54 -10.69 -17.98
N TYR A 111 -4.65 -10.71 -16.64
CA TYR A 111 -4.07 -11.78 -15.80
C TYR A 111 -5.02 -12.98 -15.62
N GLY A 112 -5.69 -13.40 -16.71
CA GLY A 112 -6.59 -14.56 -16.68
C GLY A 112 -7.73 -14.41 -15.70
N ASP A 113 -7.83 -15.28 -14.72
CA ASP A 113 -8.89 -15.31 -13.69
C ASP A 113 -8.57 -14.49 -12.43
N SER A 114 -7.43 -13.78 -12.40
CA SER A 114 -6.99 -13.02 -11.21
C SER A 114 -8.08 -12.09 -10.65
N GLU A 115 -8.73 -11.26 -11.48
CA GLU A 115 -9.79 -10.37 -11.03
C GLU A 115 -10.99 -11.12 -10.44
N ALA A 116 -11.40 -12.23 -11.04
CA ALA A 116 -12.53 -13.03 -10.56
C ALA A 116 -12.20 -13.68 -9.21
N LEU A 117 -10.99 -14.19 -9.03
CA LEU A 117 -10.52 -14.80 -7.78
C LEU A 117 -10.42 -13.77 -6.66
N ILE A 118 -9.96 -12.55 -6.97
CA ILE A 118 -9.94 -11.45 -6.01
C ILE A 118 -11.35 -11.05 -5.61
N GLY A 119 -12.25 -10.85 -6.58
CA GLY A 119 -13.65 -10.49 -6.32
C GLY A 119 -14.36 -11.51 -5.44
N GLU A 120 -14.21 -12.80 -5.74
CA GLU A 120 -14.77 -13.89 -4.94
C GLU A 120 -14.19 -13.93 -3.51
N ALA A 121 -12.88 -13.77 -3.38
CA ALA A 121 -12.22 -13.77 -2.07
C ALA A 121 -12.67 -12.59 -1.20
N LEU A 122 -12.68 -11.38 -1.74
CA LEU A 122 -13.04 -10.17 -1.01
C LEU A 122 -14.52 -10.17 -0.59
N GLU A 123 -15.41 -10.65 -1.46
CA GLU A 123 -16.83 -10.84 -1.14
C GLU A 123 -17.01 -11.85 -0.01
N SER A 124 -16.39 -13.05 -0.13
CA SER A 124 -16.47 -14.10 0.89
C SER A 124 -15.89 -13.70 2.24
N LEU A 125 -14.94 -12.79 2.26
CA LEU A 125 -14.29 -12.26 3.46
C LEU A 125 -15.02 -11.02 4.03
N GLY A 126 -15.90 -10.39 3.27
CA GLY A 126 -16.56 -9.13 3.64
C GLY A 126 -15.56 -7.97 3.81
N THR A 127 -14.50 -7.94 3.00
CA THR A 127 -13.38 -6.99 3.20
C THR A 127 -13.21 -5.99 2.06
N ARG A 128 -14.06 -6.01 1.02
CA ARG A 128 -13.92 -5.14 -0.16
C ARG A 128 -13.72 -3.66 0.19
N ASP A 129 -14.51 -3.14 1.11
CA ASP A 129 -14.49 -1.72 1.48
C ASP A 129 -13.24 -1.29 2.29
N ARG A 130 -12.47 -2.26 2.76
CA ARG A 130 -11.20 -2.02 3.45
C ARG A 130 -10.00 -2.07 2.51
N MET A 131 -10.17 -2.59 1.28
CA MET A 131 -9.09 -2.75 0.32
C MET A 131 -9.01 -1.59 -0.64
N PHE A 132 -7.79 -1.16 -0.92
CA PHE A 132 -7.46 -0.29 -2.03
C PHE A 132 -7.23 -1.15 -3.26
N LEU A 133 -8.24 -1.23 -4.13
CA LEU A 133 -8.25 -2.11 -5.29
C LEU A 133 -7.82 -1.35 -6.53
N ALA A 134 -6.69 -1.74 -7.10
CA ALA A 134 -6.15 -1.22 -8.34
C ALA A 134 -6.32 -2.25 -9.47
N THR A 135 -6.83 -1.79 -10.63
CA THR A 135 -6.84 -2.59 -11.85
C THR A 135 -6.35 -1.78 -13.05
N LYS A 136 -6.21 -2.44 -14.20
CA LYS A 136 -5.64 -1.84 -15.40
C LYS A 136 -6.49 -2.20 -16.61
N MET A 137 -6.50 -1.31 -17.58
CA MET A 137 -7.12 -1.55 -18.90
C MET A 137 -6.04 -1.95 -19.91
N SER A 138 -6.14 -3.14 -20.44
CA SER A 138 -5.28 -3.66 -21.52
C SER A 138 -5.99 -3.57 -22.88
N GLY A 139 -5.20 -3.63 -23.96
CA GLY A 139 -5.73 -3.69 -25.35
C GLY A 139 -6.10 -2.36 -25.98
N GLY A 140 -5.67 -1.24 -25.39
CA GLY A 140 -5.86 0.11 -25.94
C GLY A 140 -7.30 0.60 -25.89
N ALA A 141 -7.57 1.73 -26.54
CA ALA A 141 -8.84 2.46 -26.46
C ALA A 141 -10.06 1.65 -26.93
N SER A 142 -9.92 0.91 -28.02
CA SER A 142 -11.05 0.17 -28.63
C SER A 142 -11.67 -0.90 -27.73
N ARG A 143 -10.89 -1.49 -26.83
CA ARG A 143 -11.32 -2.52 -25.90
C ARG A 143 -11.34 -2.09 -24.43
N GLY A 144 -10.64 -1.00 -24.09
CA GLY A 144 -10.46 -0.58 -22.70
C GLY A 144 -11.77 -0.29 -21.97
N VAL A 145 -12.73 0.34 -22.65
CA VAL A 145 -14.06 0.64 -22.05
C VAL A 145 -14.83 -0.63 -21.72
N GLU A 146 -14.89 -1.58 -22.65
CA GLU A 146 -15.55 -2.87 -22.43
C GLU A 146 -14.81 -3.71 -21.39
N ASN A 147 -13.47 -3.70 -21.44
CA ASN A 147 -12.64 -4.41 -20.47
C ASN A 147 -12.88 -3.88 -19.05
N PHE A 148 -12.99 -2.56 -18.87
CA PHE A 148 -13.28 -2.00 -17.53
C PHE A 148 -14.64 -2.43 -16.99
N ALA A 149 -15.68 -2.47 -17.84
CA ALA A 149 -16.99 -2.99 -17.42
C ALA A 149 -16.88 -4.45 -16.96
N ARG A 150 -16.21 -5.30 -17.73
CA ARG A 150 -15.94 -6.70 -17.36
C ARG A 150 -15.07 -6.83 -16.10
N SER A 151 -14.11 -5.93 -15.88
CA SER A 151 -13.31 -5.91 -14.67
C SER A 151 -14.17 -5.66 -13.44
N LEU A 152 -15.10 -4.71 -13.48
CA LEU A 152 -16.03 -4.46 -12.37
C LEU A 152 -16.90 -5.68 -12.05
N GLU A 153 -17.37 -6.40 -13.08
CA GLU A 153 -18.14 -7.64 -12.91
C GLU A 153 -17.28 -8.74 -12.26
N ARG A 154 -16.06 -8.99 -12.77
CA ARG A 154 -15.14 -10.01 -12.22
C ARG A 154 -14.73 -9.67 -10.78
N LEU A 155 -14.43 -8.41 -10.50
CA LEU A 155 -14.06 -7.93 -9.18
C LEU A 155 -15.26 -7.82 -8.20
N ARG A 156 -16.49 -8.09 -8.68
CA ARG A 156 -17.75 -8.02 -7.91
C ARG A 156 -17.93 -6.69 -7.18
N THR A 157 -17.68 -5.59 -7.88
CA THR A 157 -17.73 -4.24 -7.30
C THR A 157 -18.27 -3.21 -8.29
N GLY A 158 -18.93 -2.19 -7.80
CA GLY A 158 -19.38 -1.06 -8.62
C GLY A 158 -18.29 -0.02 -8.89
N ARG A 159 -17.15 -0.09 -8.19
CA ARG A 159 -16.05 0.88 -8.31
C ARG A 159 -14.70 0.25 -7.95
N VAL A 160 -13.64 0.82 -8.52
CA VAL A 160 -12.25 0.55 -8.09
C VAL A 160 -11.62 1.81 -7.51
N ASP A 161 -10.59 1.63 -6.70
CA ASP A 161 -9.87 2.76 -6.11
C ASP A 161 -8.93 3.38 -7.15
N LEU A 162 -8.19 2.58 -7.88
CA LEU A 162 -7.28 3.04 -8.94
C LEU A 162 -7.52 2.28 -10.25
N LEU A 163 -7.77 3.03 -11.32
CA LEU A 163 -7.77 2.49 -12.68
C LEU A 163 -6.55 3.03 -13.43
N GLN A 164 -5.85 2.16 -14.16
CA GLN A 164 -4.61 2.52 -14.85
C GLN A 164 -4.65 2.10 -16.33
N VAL A 165 -4.05 2.89 -17.20
CA VAL A 165 -3.77 2.46 -18.59
C VAL A 165 -2.56 1.52 -18.55
N HIS A 166 -2.73 0.29 -19.03
CA HIS A 166 -1.71 -0.74 -18.99
C HIS A 166 -0.64 -0.53 -20.08
N ASN A 167 0.63 -0.43 -19.65
CA ASN A 167 1.79 -0.27 -20.55
C ASN A 167 1.67 0.90 -21.55
N LEU A 168 1.02 2.00 -21.13
CA LEU A 168 0.82 3.24 -21.89
C LEU A 168 -0.04 3.07 -23.18
N HIS A 169 -0.67 1.92 -23.39
CA HIS A 169 -1.41 1.65 -24.63
C HIS A 169 -2.74 2.40 -24.69
N GLY A 170 -2.85 3.40 -25.56
CA GLY A 170 -4.08 4.18 -25.77
C GLY A 170 -4.31 5.27 -24.73
N THR A 171 -3.24 5.84 -24.18
CA THR A 171 -3.33 6.90 -23.14
C THR A 171 -4.11 8.12 -23.60
N SER A 172 -3.96 8.54 -24.86
CA SER A 172 -4.63 9.73 -25.42
C SER A 172 -6.16 9.62 -25.43
N GLU A 173 -6.69 8.43 -25.66
CA GLU A 173 -8.12 8.17 -25.72
C GLU A 173 -8.69 7.75 -24.37
N LEU A 174 -7.94 6.96 -23.62
CA LEU A 174 -8.42 6.37 -22.36
C LEU A 174 -8.40 7.37 -21.20
N ILE A 175 -7.37 8.23 -21.09
CA ILE A 175 -7.28 9.17 -19.97
C ILE A 175 -8.48 10.13 -19.91
N PRO A 176 -8.94 10.75 -20.99
CA PRO A 176 -10.15 11.58 -20.96
C PRO A 176 -11.38 10.80 -20.47
N ARG A 177 -11.55 9.55 -20.91
CA ARG A 177 -12.65 8.69 -20.44
C ARG A 177 -12.55 8.33 -18.97
N MET A 178 -11.34 8.06 -18.48
CA MET A 178 -11.09 7.81 -17.05
C MET A 178 -11.39 9.03 -16.19
N GLN A 179 -11.14 10.23 -16.69
CA GLN A 179 -11.49 11.49 -16.00
C GLN A 179 -13.02 11.64 -15.84
N GLU A 180 -13.80 11.20 -16.83
CA GLU A 180 -15.28 11.14 -16.72
C GLU A 180 -15.69 10.12 -15.66
N TRP A 181 -15.16 8.89 -15.69
CA TRP A 181 -15.46 7.87 -14.69
C TRP A 181 -15.05 8.28 -13.27
N LYS A 182 -14.01 9.09 -13.14
CA LYS A 182 -13.63 9.68 -11.84
C LYS A 182 -14.70 10.65 -11.34
N LYS A 183 -15.27 11.49 -12.22
CA LYS A 183 -16.39 12.38 -11.88
C LYS A 183 -17.66 11.61 -11.54
N GLU A 184 -17.90 10.49 -12.23
CA GLU A 184 -19.03 9.58 -11.98
C GLU A 184 -18.86 8.76 -10.69
N GLY A 185 -17.68 8.77 -10.05
CA GLY A 185 -17.38 7.98 -8.85
C GLY A 185 -17.13 6.49 -9.10
N ARG A 186 -16.93 6.08 -10.36
CA ARG A 186 -16.61 4.70 -10.73
C ARG A 186 -15.15 4.34 -10.44
N ILE A 187 -14.29 5.35 -10.41
CA ILE A 187 -12.89 5.25 -9.98
C ILE A 187 -12.58 6.43 -9.05
N ARG A 188 -11.67 6.21 -8.09
CA ARG A 188 -11.21 7.29 -7.18
C ARG A 188 -9.98 7.98 -7.72
N TYR A 189 -9.06 7.21 -8.27
CA TYR A 189 -7.79 7.67 -8.82
C TYR A 189 -7.59 7.11 -10.23
N LEU A 190 -6.88 7.86 -11.05
CA LEU A 190 -6.46 7.43 -12.38
C LEU A 190 -4.94 7.43 -12.50
N GLY A 191 -4.42 6.50 -13.29
CA GLY A 191 -2.99 6.37 -13.50
C GLY A 191 -2.62 5.70 -14.82
N VAL A 192 -1.32 5.53 -15.01
CA VAL A 192 -0.73 4.81 -16.15
C VAL A 192 0.39 3.89 -15.65
N THR A 193 0.70 2.84 -16.41
CA THR A 193 1.73 1.88 -16.02
C THR A 193 2.73 1.61 -17.12
N THR A 194 3.96 1.28 -16.72
CA THR A 194 4.89 0.52 -17.52
C THR A 194 5.67 -0.48 -16.65
N SER A 195 6.15 -1.55 -17.27
CA SER A 195 7.08 -2.52 -16.65
C SER A 195 8.36 -2.67 -17.48
N ARG A 196 8.67 -1.67 -18.32
CA ARG A 196 9.75 -1.71 -19.29
C ARG A 196 10.56 -0.41 -19.24
N GLY A 197 11.86 -0.49 -18.92
CA GLY A 197 12.76 0.66 -18.89
C GLY A 197 12.76 1.47 -20.19
N GLY A 198 12.68 0.81 -21.35
CA GLY A 198 12.59 1.50 -22.65
C GLY A 198 11.36 2.39 -22.85
N GLN A 199 10.36 2.35 -21.93
CA GLN A 199 9.18 3.24 -21.93
C GLN A 199 9.28 4.38 -20.89
N HIS A 200 10.36 4.54 -20.15
CA HIS A 200 10.47 5.59 -19.14
C HIS A 200 10.37 7.00 -19.73
N ALA A 201 10.91 7.22 -20.93
CA ALA A 201 10.77 8.51 -21.64
C ALA A 201 9.30 8.80 -22.00
N GLU A 202 8.59 7.82 -22.57
CA GLU A 202 7.17 7.92 -22.90
C GLU A 202 6.32 8.13 -21.65
N LEU A 203 6.63 7.42 -20.54
CA LEU A 203 5.98 7.62 -19.25
C LEU A 203 6.18 9.04 -18.74
N ALA A 204 7.40 9.57 -18.81
CA ALA A 204 7.70 10.94 -18.38
C ALA A 204 6.94 11.98 -19.22
N ASP A 205 6.80 11.77 -20.53
CA ASP A 205 6.02 12.65 -21.40
C ASP A 205 4.52 12.56 -21.08
N CYS A 206 4.00 11.37 -20.80
CA CYS A 206 2.64 11.19 -20.32
C CYS A 206 2.42 11.92 -18.97
N MET A 207 3.35 11.81 -18.04
CA MET A 207 3.30 12.53 -16.76
C MET A 207 3.30 14.06 -16.93
N ARG A 208 4.00 14.60 -17.93
CA ARG A 208 3.99 16.04 -18.24
C ARG A 208 2.70 16.49 -18.87
N SER A 209 2.12 15.65 -19.75
CA SER A 209 0.97 15.98 -20.57
C SER A 209 -0.37 15.85 -19.86
N TYR A 210 -0.48 14.94 -18.89
CA TYR A 210 -1.73 14.62 -18.21
C TYR A 210 -1.67 14.85 -16.71
N ARG A 211 -2.83 15.16 -16.11
CA ARG A 211 -2.99 15.21 -14.66
C ARG A 211 -3.30 13.80 -14.15
N LEU A 212 -2.26 13.10 -13.74
CA LEU A 212 -2.32 11.76 -13.18
C LEU A 212 -2.31 11.80 -11.65
N ASP A 213 -3.02 10.86 -11.01
CA ASP A 213 -2.93 10.65 -9.57
C ASP A 213 -1.84 9.64 -9.23
N PHE A 214 -1.64 8.64 -10.11
CA PHE A 214 -0.69 7.55 -9.93
C PHE A 214 0.10 7.26 -11.19
N ILE A 215 1.31 6.78 -11.01
CA ILE A 215 2.03 5.99 -12.00
C ILE A 215 2.44 4.65 -11.39
N GLN A 216 2.63 3.65 -12.26
CA GLN A 216 3.25 2.40 -11.86
C GLN A 216 4.48 2.16 -12.75
N VAL A 217 5.62 1.86 -12.14
CA VAL A 217 6.90 1.73 -12.82
C VAL A 217 7.76 0.64 -12.18
N ASP A 218 8.60 -0.01 -12.97
CA ASP A 218 9.60 -0.95 -12.48
C ASP A 218 10.75 -0.22 -11.79
N TYR A 219 11.05 -0.66 -10.58
CA TYR A 219 12.16 -0.13 -9.79
C TYR A 219 12.64 -1.16 -8.76
N SER A 220 13.94 -1.36 -8.68
CA SER A 220 14.55 -2.28 -7.72
C SER A 220 16.00 -1.87 -7.44
N ILE A 221 16.65 -2.55 -6.48
CA ILE A 221 18.06 -2.29 -6.17
C ILE A 221 19.00 -2.62 -7.35
N ALA A 222 18.61 -3.51 -8.27
CA ALA A 222 19.38 -3.85 -9.45
C ALA A 222 18.93 -3.08 -10.71
N ASN A 223 17.71 -2.54 -10.72
CA ASN A 223 17.18 -1.69 -11.79
C ASN A 223 16.81 -0.33 -11.21
N ARG A 224 17.72 0.64 -11.35
CA ARG A 224 17.61 1.98 -10.75
C ARG A 224 17.23 3.06 -11.76
N GLU A 225 17.03 2.71 -13.02
CA GLU A 225 16.82 3.64 -14.15
C GLU A 225 15.67 4.62 -13.88
N ALA A 226 14.57 4.14 -13.28
CA ALA A 226 13.44 5.02 -12.93
C ALA A 226 13.82 6.17 -11.97
N ALA A 227 14.86 5.99 -11.15
CA ALA A 227 15.34 7.03 -10.23
C ALA A 227 16.05 8.20 -10.91
N GLU A 228 16.44 8.07 -12.17
CA GLU A 228 17.11 9.14 -12.93
C GLU A 228 16.13 10.21 -13.42
N THR A 229 14.94 9.83 -13.82
CA THR A 229 13.95 10.75 -14.42
C THR A 229 12.55 10.59 -13.86
N VAL A 230 12.02 9.36 -13.82
CA VAL A 230 10.60 9.13 -13.52
C VAL A 230 10.26 9.46 -12.06
N LEU A 231 11.05 8.97 -11.11
CA LEU A 231 10.79 9.18 -9.68
C LEU A 231 10.98 10.66 -9.26
N PRO A 232 12.01 11.41 -9.71
CA PRO A 232 12.09 12.85 -9.48
C PRO A 232 10.89 13.62 -10.05
N LEU A 233 10.48 13.29 -11.28
CA LEU A 233 9.32 13.93 -11.92
C LEU A 233 8.01 13.62 -11.16
N ALA A 234 7.87 12.41 -10.60
CA ALA A 234 6.71 12.06 -9.79
C ALA A 234 6.61 12.91 -8.51
N LEU A 235 7.75 13.18 -7.84
CA LEU A 235 7.80 14.10 -6.70
C LEU A 235 7.39 15.52 -7.10
N GLU A 236 8.01 16.06 -8.15
CA GLU A 236 7.72 17.40 -8.67
C GLU A 236 6.23 17.57 -8.97
N ARG A 237 5.64 16.62 -9.65
CA ARG A 237 4.25 16.66 -10.11
C ARG A 237 3.25 16.16 -9.08
N ARG A 238 3.72 15.74 -7.90
CA ARG A 238 2.90 15.21 -6.80
C ARG A 238 2.05 14.00 -7.22
N ILE A 239 2.66 13.09 -7.96
CA ILE A 239 2.06 11.85 -8.45
C ILE A 239 2.49 10.72 -7.51
N ALA A 240 1.55 9.88 -7.06
CA ALA A 240 1.85 8.68 -6.29
C ALA A 240 2.49 7.61 -7.17
N VAL A 241 3.43 6.85 -6.61
CA VAL A 241 4.16 5.81 -7.33
C VAL A 241 3.89 4.44 -6.73
N LEU A 242 3.32 3.54 -7.54
CA LEU A 242 3.36 2.11 -7.28
C LEU A 242 4.61 1.52 -7.95
N VAL A 243 5.36 0.72 -7.23
CA VAL A 243 6.52 0.02 -7.81
C VAL A 243 6.16 -1.42 -8.09
N ASN A 244 6.18 -1.79 -9.37
CA ASN A 244 6.15 -3.17 -9.82
C ASN A 244 7.56 -3.76 -9.92
N LEU A 245 7.68 -5.08 -10.10
CA LEU A 245 8.93 -5.82 -10.25
C LEU A 245 10.01 -5.51 -9.19
N PRO A 246 9.68 -5.30 -7.88
CA PRO A 246 10.67 -4.96 -6.86
C PRO A 246 11.73 -6.05 -6.67
N PHE A 247 11.47 -7.27 -7.15
CA PHE A 247 12.37 -8.43 -7.11
C PHE A 247 12.97 -8.81 -8.49
N GLY A 248 12.77 -7.95 -9.52
CA GLY A 248 13.26 -8.21 -10.86
C GLY A 248 12.83 -9.58 -11.42
N ARG A 249 11.54 -9.94 -11.30
CA ARG A 249 11.01 -11.26 -11.68
C ARG A 249 11.78 -12.40 -11.01
N SER A 250 12.03 -12.31 -9.72
CA SER A 250 12.81 -13.26 -8.90
C SER A 250 14.30 -13.36 -9.25
N SER A 251 14.82 -12.55 -10.16
CA SER A 251 16.26 -12.53 -10.50
C SER A 251 17.12 -12.14 -9.31
N LEU A 252 16.64 -11.23 -8.45
CA LEU A 252 17.40 -10.77 -7.29
C LEU A 252 17.63 -11.90 -6.27
N PHE A 253 16.67 -12.79 -6.08
CA PHE A 253 16.84 -13.96 -5.19
C PHE A 253 17.89 -14.93 -5.73
N ARG A 254 17.93 -15.14 -7.06
CA ARG A 254 18.97 -15.99 -7.69
C ARG A 254 20.36 -15.35 -7.52
N GLN A 255 20.48 -14.04 -7.66
CA GLN A 255 21.73 -13.30 -7.46
C GLN A 255 22.16 -13.24 -5.99
N ALA A 256 21.21 -13.25 -5.07
CA ALA A 256 21.47 -13.27 -3.62
C ALA A 256 21.78 -14.68 -3.08
N SER A 257 21.59 -15.71 -3.91
CA SER A 257 21.83 -17.12 -3.48
C SER A 257 23.26 -17.32 -2.98
N GLY A 258 23.39 -17.88 -1.78
CA GLY A 258 24.69 -18.06 -1.13
C GLY A 258 25.30 -16.80 -0.50
N ARG A 259 24.68 -15.62 -0.65
CA ARG A 259 25.12 -14.38 0.02
C ARG A 259 24.45 -14.23 1.39
N ALA A 260 25.20 -13.88 2.41
CA ALA A 260 24.65 -13.50 3.70
C ALA A 260 24.04 -12.08 3.62
N LEU A 261 23.03 -11.79 4.46
CA LEU A 261 22.65 -10.40 4.72
C LEU A 261 23.78 -9.69 5.47
N PRO A 262 24.04 -8.41 5.18
CA PRO A 262 25.03 -7.66 5.96
C PRO A 262 24.55 -7.50 7.41
N ALA A 263 25.45 -7.58 8.38
CA ALA A 263 25.10 -7.51 9.80
C ALA A 263 24.29 -6.25 10.16
N TRP A 264 24.59 -5.11 9.52
CA TRP A 264 23.88 -3.85 9.73
C TRP A 264 22.45 -3.83 9.18
N ALA A 265 22.01 -4.85 8.42
CA ALA A 265 20.62 -4.96 7.99
C ALA A 265 19.65 -5.05 9.18
N ALA A 266 20.10 -5.58 10.31
CA ALA A 266 19.35 -5.59 11.57
C ALA A 266 19.04 -4.18 12.09
N ASP A 267 19.84 -3.16 11.77
CA ASP A 267 19.63 -1.78 12.19
C ASP A 267 18.36 -1.16 11.60
N ILE A 268 17.84 -1.74 10.51
CA ILE A 268 16.59 -1.37 9.84
C ILE A 268 15.56 -2.50 9.89
N ASP A 269 15.63 -3.37 10.89
CA ASP A 269 14.67 -4.46 11.12
C ASP A 269 14.51 -5.42 9.92
N VAL A 270 15.61 -5.72 9.21
CA VAL A 270 15.65 -6.63 8.04
C VAL A 270 16.14 -8.00 8.47
N THR A 271 15.36 -9.04 8.16
CA THR A 271 15.67 -10.43 8.48
C THR A 271 15.76 -11.35 7.26
N SER A 272 15.37 -10.85 6.07
CA SER A 272 15.40 -11.61 4.82
C SER A 272 15.84 -10.74 3.63
N TRP A 273 16.26 -11.38 2.53
CA TRP A 273 16.55 -10.68 1.29
C TRP A 273 15.32 -10.00 0.69
N ALA A 274 14.12 -10.57 0.86
CA ALA A 274 12.88 -9.93 0.39
C ALA A 274 12.66 -8.60 1.12
N GLN A 275 12.82 -8.59 2.45
CA GLN A 275 12.73 -7.37 3.25
C GLN A 275 13.81 -6.36 2.88
N TYR A 276 15.04 -6.82 2.62
CA TYR A 276 16.14 -5.95 2.17
C TYR A 276 15.79 -5.21 0.89
N PHE A 277 15.33 -5.94 -0.13
CA PHE A 277 14.95 -5.35 -1.42
C PHE A 277 13.75 -4.41 -1.30
N LEU A 278 12.71 -4.81 -0.56
CA LEU A 278 11.52 -3.99 -0.40
C LEU A 278 11.81 -2.72 0.41
N LYS A 279 12.59 -2.79 1.49
CA LYS A 279 12.96 -1.60 2.26
C LYS A 279 13.80 -0.62 1.43
N TYR A 280 14.67 -1.12 0.56
CA TYR A 280 15.36 -0.27 -0.42
C TYR A 280 14.35 0.46 -1.30
N VAL A 281 13.38 -0.23 -1.88
CA VAL A 281 12.36 0.34 -2.77
C VAL A 281 11.49 1.35 -2.04
N ILE A 282 10.85 0.94 -0.94
CA ILE A 282 9.89 1.80 -0.23
C ILE A 282 10.54 2.95 0.53
N SER A 283 11.85 2.96 0.75
CA SER A 283 12.54 4.09 1.35
C SER A 283 12.80 5.24 0.38
N HIS A 284 12.63 5.03 -0.93
CA HIS A 284 12.72 6.14 -1.88
C HIS A 284 11.59 7.14 -1.65
N PRO A 285 11.87 8.45 -1.53
CA PRO A 285 10.86 9.46 -1.16
C PRO A 285 9.67 9.54 -2.12
N ALA A 286 9.88 9.28 -3.42
CA ALA A 286 8.81 9.26 -4.42
C ALA A 286 7.91 8.03 -4.36
N VAL A 287 8.39 6.91 -3.82
CA VAL A 287 7.63 5.64 -3.84
C VAL A 287 6.54 5.66 -2.77
N THR A 288 5.31 5.45 -3.18
CA THR A 288 4.14 5.34 -2.29
C THR A 288 3.96 3.91 -1.80
N CYS A 289 3.98 2.92 -2.70
CA CYS A 289 3.78 1.52 -2.34
C CYS A 289 4.52 0.60 -3.32
N ALA A 290 5.15 -0.45 -2.81
CA ALA A 290 5.67 -1.56 -3.62
C ALA A 290 4.64 -2.71 -3.66
N ILE A 291 4.50 -3.36 -4.82
CA ILE A 291 3.52 -4.44 -5.03
C ILE A 291 4.21 -5.75 -5.44
N PRO A 292 4.94 -6.39 -4.52
CA PRO A 292 5.53 -7.71 -4.79
C PRO A 292 4.45 -8.75 -5.05
N GLY A 293 4.68 -9.65 -6.02
CA GLY A 293 3.83 -10.83 -6.25
C GLY A 293 4.11 -11.93 -5.23
N SER A 294 3.07 -12.64 -4.82
CA SER A 294 3.13 -13.84 -3.97
C SER A 294 1.93 -14.74 -4.22
N THR A 295 2.09 -16.04 -3.94
CA THR A 295 1.03 -17.03 -3.82
C THR A 295 1.28 -17.98 -2.64
N GLN A 296 2.17 -17.58 -1.74
CA GLN A 296 2.53 -18.33 -0.54
C GLN A 296 2.45 -17.45 0.68
N LEU A 297 1.68 -17.89 1.66
CA LEU A 297 1.42 -17.12 2.88
C LEU A 297 2.71 -16.66 3.60
N ALA A 298 3.72 -17.55 3.65
CA ALA A 298 5.01 -17.20 4.25
C ALA A 298 5.74 -16.08 3.51
N HIS A 299 5.65 -16.06 2.18
CA HIS A 299 6.23 -14.98 1.36
C HIS A 299 5.45 -13.67 1.54
N LEU A 300 4.12 -13.73 1.63
CA LEU A 300 3.30 -12.57 1.94
C LEU A 300 3.71 -11.97 3.30
N GLU A 301 3.80 -12.78 4.34
CA GLU A 301 4.14 -12.34 5.69
C GLU A 301 5.54 -11.71 5.72
N ASP A 302 6.51 -12.32 5.05
CA ASP A 302 7.87 -11.79 4.94
C ASP A 302 7.89 -10.44 4.19
N ASN A 303 7.19 -10.35 3.07
CA ASN A 303 7.06 -9.10 2.31
C ASN A 303 6.40 -7.99 3.16
N GLN A 304 5.33 -8.31 3.89
CA GLN A 304 4.65 -7.35 4.77
C GLN A 304 5.51 -6.94 5.97
N GLY A 305 6.46 -7.79 6.39
CA GLY A 305 7.49 -7.45 7.36
C GLY A 305 8.35 -6.25 6.93
N ALA A 306 8.65 -6.12 5.64
CA ALA A 306 9.36 -4.95 5.11
C ALA A 306 8.59 -3.64 5.29
N GLY A 307 7.26 -3.70 5.32
CA GLY A 307 6.37 -2.55 5.56
C GLY A 307 6.31 -2.11 7.03
N ARG A 308 7.24 -2.53 7.87
CA ARG A 308 7.23 -2.23 9.32
C ARG A 308 8.59 -1.76 9.81
N GLY A 309 8.58 -1.05 10.94
CA GLY A 309 9.80 -0.61 11.61
C GLY A 309 10.52 0.51 10.90
N ARG A 310 11.85 0.47 10.90
CA ARG A 310 12.73 1.54 10.39
C ARG A 310 12.96 1.45 8.90
N LEU A 311 13.07 2.60 8.24
CA LEU A 311 13.48 2.71 6.84
C LEU A 311 14.93 3.18 6.74
N PRO A 312 15.69 2.73 5.74
CA PRO A 312 17.00 3.30 5.44
C PRO A 312 16.87 4.77 5.01
N ASP A 313 17.74 5.60 5.53
CA ASP A 313 17.95 6.96 5.04
C ASP A 313 18.78 6.97 3.73
N ALA A 314 19.08 8.15 3.20
CA ALA A 314 19.82 8.29 1.95
C ALA A 314 21.24 7.72 2.02
N ALA A 315 21.90 7.80 3.16
CA ALA A 315 23.26 7.25 3.32
C ALA A 315 23.22 5.72 3.38
N LEU A 316 22.28 5.17 4.13
CA LEU A 316 22.12 3.73 4.23
C LEU A 316 21.60 3.12 2.92
N ARG A 317 20.77 3.82 2.14
CA ARG A 317 20.40 3.39 0.78
C ARG A 317 21.62 3.24 -0.12
N ARG A 318 22.53 4.23 -0.13
CA ARG A 318 23.79 4.11 -0.89
C ARG A 318 24.63 2.92 -0.45
N ARG A 319 24.75 2.71 0.86
CA ARG A 319 25.43 1.53 1.41
C ARG A 319 24.77 0.21 1.00
N MET A 320 23.45 0.17 0.90
CA MET A 320 22.70 -0.99 0.37
C MET A 320 23.07 -1.24 -1.10
N GLU A 321 23.15 -0.20 -1.92
CA GLU A 321 23.54 -0.29 -3.32
C GLU A 321 24.99 -0.79 -3.47
N GLU A 322 25.93 -0.21 -2.71
CA GLU A 322 27.34 -0.61 -2.70
C GLU A 322 27.50 -2.09 -2.32
N TYR A 323 26.80 -2.51 -1.26
CA TYR A 323 26.82 -3.91 -0.85
C TYR A 323 26.24 -4.85 -1.91
N TRP A 324 25.13 -4.46 -2.54
CA TRP A 324 24.50 -5.23 -3.59
C TRP A 324 25.42 -5.36 -4.81
N ASP A 325 26.05 -4.27 -5.22
CA ASP A 325 26.97 -4.18 -6.37
C ASP A 325 28.33 -4.85 -6.10
N GLY A 326 28.60 -5.37 -4.89
CA GLY A 326 29.85 -6.00 -4.52
C GLY A 326 31.02 -5.00 -4.35
N LYS A 327 30.71 -3.75 -3.98
CA LYS A 327 31.67 -2.65 -3.77
C LYS A 327 31.95 -2.38 -2.29
N ALA A 328 31.28 -3.10 -1.38
CA ALA A 328 31.38 -2.96 0.09
C ALA A 328 32.05 -4.17 0.72
#